data_bf88d1ca1415cc98a631f18f85cc82ec
#
_entry.id   bf88d1ca1415cc98a631f18f85cc82ec
#
_cell.length_a   1.000
_cell.length_b   1.000
_cell.length_c   1.000
_cell.angle_alpha   90.00
_cell.angle_beta   90.00
_cell.angle_gamma   90.00
#
_symmetry.space_group_name_H-M   'P 1'
#
loop_
_entity.id
_entity.type
_entity.pdbx_description
1 polymer ?
#
loop_
_entity_poly.entity_id
_entity_poly.type
_entity_poly.pdbx_seq_one_letter_code
_entity_poly.pdbx_strand_id
1 'polypeptide(L)'
;MCIRDSSNNKPHRLLEHGVIKADAALCQKLGLTAENPYVYKIVRCVDVSSEVDEVDYSYVPLSVCKDHTFDCEALKTFFLHDYICRYFNEKPTHIRIFVDTPLTSDMELSLLNAPPEKLFSWDTFLYHGNQVLAVTTTVSMPKENRPFITLEF
;
A
#
# COMPACT_ATOMS: atom_id res chain seq x y z
N MET A 1 -17.48 4.68 -4.10
CA MET A 1 -17.06 3.27 -4.08
C MET A 1 -15.99 3.13 -3.01
N CYS A 2 -16.28 2.40 -1.97
CA CYS A 2 -15.27 2.04 -0.97
C CYS A 2 -14.80 0.62 -1.26
N ILE A 3 -13.50 0.44 -1.42
CA ILE A 3 -12.94 -0.89 -1.36
C ILE A 3 -12.82 -1.21 0.13
N ARG A 4 -13.68 -2.06 0.60
CA ARG A 4 -13.53 -2.66 1.91
C ARG A 4 -12.94 -4.04 1.68
N ASP A 5 -11.70 -4.20 2.09
CA ASP A 5 -11.21 -5.53 2.37
C ASP A 5 -12.10 -6.12 3.47
N SER A 6 -12.44 -7.39 3.36
CA SER A 6 -13.22 -8.13 4.38
C SER A 6 -12.55 -8.15 5.77
N SER A 7 -11.37 -7.61 5.89
CA SER A 7 -10.61 -7.43 7.12
C SER A 7 -11.13 -6.31 8.03
N ASN A 8 -12.32 -5.75 7.77
CA ASN A 8 -13.04 -4.83 8.66
C ASN A 8 -12.16 -4.00 9.61
N ASN A 9 -11.82 -2.78 9.22
CA ASN A 9 -11.27 -1.75 10.14
C ASN A 9 -10.23 -2.23 11.16
N LYS A 10 -9.38 -3.18 10.78
CA LYS A 10 -8.29 -3.60 11.66
C LYS A 10 -7.27 -2.49 11.74
N PRO A 11 -6.84 -2.10 12.94
CA PRO A 11 -5.83 -1.07 13.08
C PRO A 11 -4.55 -1.52 12.37
N HIS A 12 -3.98 -0.62 11.58
CA HIS A 12 -2.67 -0.82 10.98
C HIS A 12 -1.60 -0.40 11.99
N ARG A 13 -0.57 -1.21 12.13
CA ARG A 13 0.61 -0.81 12.87
C ARG A 13 1.60 -0.14 11.89
N LEU A 14 1.93 1.11 12.15
CA LEU A 14 2.88 1.86 11.34
C LEU A 14 4.30 1.44 11.72
N LEU A 15 5.04 0.88 10.76
CA LEU A 15 6.41 0.39 10.95
C LEU A 15 7.45 1.43 10.54
N GLU A 16 7.24 2.07 9.38
CA GLU A 16 8.17 3.03 8.80
C GLU A 16 7.40 4.06 7.97
N HIS A 17 7.83 5.30 7.99
CA HIS A 17 7.32 6.30 7.06
C HIS A 17 8.37 7.41 6.85
N GLY A 18 8.28 8.08 5.71
CA GLY A 18 9.14 9.21 5.40
C GLY A 18 9.43 9.37 3.92
N VAL A 19 10.15 10.41 3.59
CA VAL A 19 10.54 10.71 2.22
C VAL A 19 11.76 9.87 1.84
N ILE A 20 11.68 9.20 0.71
CA ILE A 20 12.78 8.45 0.11
C ILE A 20 12.94 8.81 -1.36
N LYS A 21 14.13 8.56 -1.89
CA LYS A 21 14.36 8.54 -3.33
C LYS A 21 13.94 7.20 -3.90
N ALA A 22 13.05 7.22 -4.88
CA ALA A 22 12.60 6.02 -5.57
C ALA A 22 13.73 5.40 -6.41
N ASP A 23 13.80 4.07 -6.41
CA ASP A 23 14.65 3.35 -7.35
C ASP A 23 14.05 3.35 -8.77
N ALA A 24 14.79 2.77 -9.72
CA ALA A 24 14.36 2.77 -11.13
C ALA A 24 13.02 2.04 -11.34
N ALA A 25 12.79 0.94 -10.64
CA ALA A 25 11.55 0.15 -10.74
C ALA A 25 10.35 0.93 -10.21
N LEU A 26 10.50 1.57 -9.06
CA LEU A 26 9.45 2.38 -8.45
C LEU A 26 9.18 3.67 -9.26
N CYS A 27 10.23 4.30 -9.81
CA CYS A 27 10.08 5.42 -10.74
C CYS A 27 9.23 5.03 -11.96
N GLN A 28 9.50 3.87 -12.53
CA GLN A 28 8.72 3.36 -13.66
C GLN A 28 7.26 3.08 -13.29
N LYS A 29 7.02 2.42 -12.15
CA LYS A 29 5.67 2.13 -11.64
C LYS A 29 4.85 3.41 -11.45
N LEU A 30 5.44 4.44 -10.89
CA LEU A 30 4.77 5.69 -10.53
C LEU A 30 4.82 6.77 -11.62
N GLY A 31 5.53 6.52 -12.74
CA GLY A 31 5.72 7.51 -13.80
C GLY A 31 6.52 8.73 -13.34
N LEU A 32 7.49 8.54 -12.43
CA LEU A 32 8.31 9.63 -11.91
C LEU A 32 9.39 10.03 -12.91
N THR A 33 9.73 11.32 -12.91
CA THR A 33 10.82 11.87 -13.71
C THR A 33 12.13 11.86 -12.95
N ALA A 34 13.25 11.91 -13.68
CA ALA A 34 14.58 12.02 -13.07
C ALA A 34 14.77 13.30 -12.24
N GLU A 35 13.99 14.35 -12.54
CA GLU A 35 14.03 15.63 -11.83
C GLU A 35 13.31 15.58 -10.48
N ASN A 36 12.29 14.71 -10.34
CA ASN A 36 11.53 14.55 -9.11
C ASN A 36 11.29 13.07 -8.78
N PRO A 37 12.36 12.33 -8.41
CA PRO A 37 12.27 10.89 -8.12
C PRO A 37 11.89 10.59 -6.67
N TYR A 38 11.27 11.51 -5.95
CA TYR A 38 11.00 11.36 -4.53
C TYR A 38 9.57 10.95 -4.25
N VAL A 39 9.42 10.08 -3.27
CA VAL A 39 8.13 9.58 -2.80
C VAL A 39 8.06 9.63 -1.28
N TYR A 40 6.86 9.72 -0.75
CA TYR A 40 6.59 9.43 0.65
C TYR A 40 6.28 7.94 0.78
N LYS A 41 7.14 7.22 1.50
CA LYS A 41 7.01 5.80 1.81
C LYS A 41 6.25 5.62 3.11
N ILE A 42 5.35 4.64 3.15
CA ILE A 42 4.61 4.24 4.33
C ILE A 42 4.65 2.71 4.39
N VAL A 43 5.18 2.16 5.47
CA VAL A 43 5.18 0.71 5.70
C VAL A 43 4.30 0.42 6.91
N ARG A 44 3.33 -0.47 6.70
CA ARG A 44 2.38 -0.87 7.73
C ARG A 44 2.22 -2.37 7.75
N CYS A 45 1.79 -2.90 8.88
CA CYS A 45 1.29 -4.26 8.95
C CYS A 45 -0.11 -4.28 9.56
N VAL A 46 -0.86 -5.32 9.20
CA VAL A 46 -2.18 -5.61 9.76
C VAL A 46 -2.04 -6.80 10.69
N ASP A 47 -2.39 -6.61 11.95
CA ASP A 47 -2.32 -7.64 12.96
C ASP A 47 -3.71 -8.24 13.17
N VAL A 48 -3.80 -9.56 13.11
CA VAL A 48 -5.01 -10.30 13.47
C VAL A 48 -4.68 -11.23 14.63
N SER A 49 -5.32 -10.99 15.77
CA SER A 49 -5.21 -11.90 16.94
C SER A 49 -3.74 -12.19 17.32
N SER A 50 -2.90 -11.18 17.41
CA SER A 50 -1.45 -11.25 17.70
C SER A 50 -0.55 -11.81 16.59
N GLU A 51 -1.09 -12.14 15.43
CA GLU A 51 -0.31 -12.53 14.24
C GLU A 51 -0.40 -11.46 13.16
N VAL A 52 0.70 -11.23 12.44
CA VAL A 52 0.73 -10.35 11.29
C VAL A 52 0.20 -11.11 10.08
N ASP A 53 -0.86 -10.58 9.46
CA ASP A 53 -1.47 -11.18 8.27
C ASP A 53 -0.93 -10.58 6.99
N GLU A 54 -0.64 -9.28 7.00
CA GLU A 54 -0.25 -8.51 5.81
C GLU A 54 0.80 -7.47 6.16
N VAL A 55 1.68 -7.21 5.19
CA VAL A 55 2.62 -6.09 5.21
C VAL A 55 2.38 -5.25 3.97
N ASP A 56 2.10 -3.97 4.17
CA ASP A 56 1.83 -2.98 3.12
C ASP A 56 3.00 -2.03 2.95
N TYR A 57 3.47 -1.88 1.72
CA TYR A 57 4.43 -0.88 1.29
C TYR A 57 3.73 0.12 0.38
N SER A 58 3.43 1.29 0.88
CA SER A 58 2.75 2.34 0.12
C SER A 58 3.72 3.44 -0.27
N TYR A 59 3.57 3.94 -1.49
CA TYR A 59 4.40 5.00 -2.05
C TYR A 59 3.53 6.05 -2.71
N VAL A 60 3.68 7.29 -2.26
CA VAL A 60 2.96 8.45 -2.79
C VAL A 60 3.97 9.42 -3.38
N PRO A 61 3.90 9.76 -4.69
CA PRO A 61 4.79 10.75 -5.28
C PRO A 61 4.74 12.09 -4.53
N LEU A 62 5.88 12.73 -4.30
CA LEU A 62 5.90 14.06 -3.67
C LEU A 62 5.15 15.10 -4.49
N SER A 63 5.10 14.94 -5.82
CA SER A 63 4.29 15.79 -6.70
C SER A 63 2.78 15.69 -6.41
N VAL A 64 2.33 14.56 -5.88
CA VAL A 64 0.92 14.33 -5.47
C VAL A 64 0.64 14.86 -4.07
N CYS A 65 1.48 14.50 -3.10
CA CYS A 65 1.26 14.93 -1.71
C CYS A 65 1.72 16.37 -1.44
N LYS A 66 2.53 16.96 -2.31
CA LYS A 66 3.01 18.36 -2.20
C LYS A 66 3.53 18.66 -0.78
N ASP A 67 2.98 19.68 -0.14
CA ASP A 67 3.36 20.10 1.22
C ASP A 67 2.54 19.41 2.32
N HIS A 68 1.80 18.34 1.98
CA HIS A 68 0.97 17.62 2.93
C HIS A 68 1.83 16.96 4.00
N THR A 69 1.54 17.25 5.28
CA THR A 69 2.10 16.53 6.41
C THR A 69 1.22 15.33 6.72
N PHE A 70 1.79 14.14 6.62
CA PHE A 70 1.04 12.91 6.88
C PHE A 70 0.70 12.78 8.36
N ASP A 71 -0.57 12.53 8.65
CA ASP A 71 -1.08 12.24 9.98
C ASP A 71 -0.86 10.76 10.31
N CYS A 72 0.10 10.48 11.19
CA CYS A 72 0.48 9.13 11.58
C CYS A 72 -0.67 8.37 12.28
N GLU A 73 -1.51 9.05 13.04
CA GLU A 73 -2.66 8.40 13.70
C GLU A 73 -3.74 8.04 12.68
N ALA A 74 -3.98 8.91 11.70
CA ALA A 74 -4.88 8.61 10.60
C ALA A 74 -4.36 7.44 9.72
N LEU A 75 -3.04 7.34 9.51
CA LEU A 75 -2.42 6.23 8.77
C LEU A 75 -2.58 4.88 9.48
N LYS A 76 -2.75 4.85 10.79
CA LYS A 76 -3.05 3.63 11.55
C LYS A 76 -4.51 3.18 11.43
N THR A 77 -5.39 4.08 11.00
CA THR A 77 -6.83 3.86 10.99
C THR A 77 -7.39 3.70 9.58
N PHE A 78 -6.89 4.49 8.64
CA PHE A 78 -7.43 4.54 7.27
C PHE A 78 -6.58 3.72 6.29
N PHE A 79 -7.25 3.03 5.37
CA PHE A 79 -6.60 2.58 4.13
C PHE A 79 -6.06 3.77 3.35
N LEU A 80 -5.03 3.56 2.55
CA LEU A 80 -4.41 4.66 1.80
C LEU A 80 -5.41 5.34 0.86
N HIS A 81 -6.31 4.58 0.22
CA HIS A 81 -7.40 5.12 -0.58
C HIS A 81 -8.25 6.12 0.21
N ASP A 82 -8.73 5.72 1.38
CA ASP A 82 -9.58 6.57 2.23
C ASP A 82 -8.82 7.78 2.76
N TYR A 83 -7.54 7.59 3.06
CA TYR A 83 -6.65 8.68 3.46
C TYR A 83 -6.53 9.73 2.35
N ILE A 84 -6.24 9.30 1.11
CA ILE A 84 -6.14 10.20 -0.04
C ILE A 84 -7.48 10.87 -0.32
N CYS A 85 -8.59 10.15 -0.27
CA CYS A 85 -9.93 10.72 -0.42
C CYS A 85 -10.23 11.80 0.62
N ARG A 86 -9.70 11.68 1.82
CA ARG A 86 -9.96 12.61 2.91
C ARG A 86 -9.08 13.85 2.89
N TYR A 87 -7.81 13.67 2.62
CA TYR A 87 -6.79 14.71 2.84
C TYR A 87 -6.24 15.34 1.56
N PHE A 88 -6.38 14.71 0.40
CA PHE A 88 -5.82 15.24 -0.84
C PHE A 88 -6.90 15.88 -1.72
N ASN A 89 -6.51 16.84 -2.54
CA ASN A 89 -7.41 17.49 -3.47
C ASN A 89 -7.80 16.57 -4.63
N GLU A 90 -6.82 15.85 -5.18
CA GLU A 90 -7.04 14.90 -6.25
C GLU A 90 -7.52 13.58 -5.67
N LYS A 91 -8.72 13.17 -6.09
CA LYS A 91 -9.35 11.94 -5.59
C LYS A 91 -9.13 10.79 -6.56
N PRO A 92 -8.96 9.56 -6.08
CA PRO A 92 -8.91 8.40 -6.95
C PRO A 92 -10.18 8.27 -7.80
N THR A 93 -10.01 8.07 -9.10
CA THR A 93 -11.11 7.82 -10.05
C THR A 93 -11.28 6.34 -10.33
N HIS A 94 -10.20 5.57 -10.23
CA HIS A 94 -10.21 4.12 -10.40
C HIS A 94 -8.97 3.47 -9.77
N ILE A 95 -9.02 2.16 -9.67
CA ILE A 95 -7.98 1.32 -9.09
C ILE A 95 -7.63 0.23 -10.08
N ARG A 96 -6.34 -0.11 -10.14
CA ARG A 96 -5.87 -1.34 -10.81
C ARG A 96 -5.11 -2.19 -9.83
N ILE A 97 -5.35 -3.49 -9.88
CA ILE A 97 -4.70 -4.47 -9.01
C ILE A 97 -3.99 -5.49 -9.87
N PHE A 98 -2.71 -5.70 -9.59
CA PHE A 98 -1.88 -6.71 -10.25
C PHE A 98 -1.42 -7.71 -9.20
N VAL A 99 -1.71 -8.98 -9.43
CA VAL A 99 -1.28 -10.07 -8.54
C VAL A 99 0.01 -10.65 -9.08
N ASP A 100 0.99 -10.83 -8.21
CA ASP A 100 2.32 -11.33 -8.56
C ASP A 100 2.87 -12.27 -7.51
N THR A 101 3.99 -12.92 -7.83
CA THR A 101 4.77 -13.70 -6.87
C THR A 101 5.72 -12.76 -6.14
N PRO A 102 5.68 -12.69 -4.81
CA PRO A 102 6.49 -11.72 -4.07
C PRO A 102 7.98 -12.05 -4.17
N LEU A 103 8.78 -11.00 -4.34
CA LEU A 103 10.19 -11.04 -3.98
C LEU A 103 10.25 -10.75 -2.48
N THR A 104 10.36 -11.79 -1.67
CA THR A 104 10.30 -11.67 -0.21
C THR A 104 11.63 -11.22 0.39
N SER A 105 11.55 -10.35 1.38
CA SER A 105 12.67 -9.96 2.24
C SER A 105 12.65 -10.73 3.56
N ASP A 106 13.79 -10.75 4.26
CA ASP A 106 13.89 -11.37 5.60
C ASP A 106 12.91 -10.74 6.59
N MET A 107 12.60 -9.46 6.43
CA MET A 107 11.63 -8.76 7.26
C MET A 107 10.22 -9.33 7.09
N GLU A 108 9.78 -9.55 5.86
CA GLU A 108 8.45 -10.10 5.57
C GLU A 108 8.33 -11.54 6.06
N LEU A 109 9.35 -12.36 5.78
CA LEU A 109 9.39 -13.75 6.25
C LEU A 109 9.33 -13.84 7.77
N SER A 110 10.03 -12.95 8.47
CA SER A 110 10.01 -12.89 9.94
C SER A 110 8.67 -12.41 10.48
N LEU A 111 8.10 -11.35 9.91
CA LEU A 111 6.82 -10.77 10.37
C LEU A 111 5.64 -11.70 10.11
N LEU A 112 5.58 -12.30 8.93
CA LEU A 112 4.46 -13.16 8.51
C LEU A 112 4.61 -14.60 9.02
N ASN A 113 5.78 -14.95 9.54
CA ASN A 113 6.09 -16.30 10.03
C ASN A 113 5.66 -17.40 9.06
N ALA A 114 5.94 -17.20 7.78
CA ALA A 114 5.51 -18.09 6.71
C ALA A 114 6.63 -18.39 5.72
N PRO A 115 6.65 -19.58 5.12
CA PRO A 115 7.59 -19.88 4.06
C PRO A 115 7.25 -19.09 2.78
N PRO A 116 8.26 -18.70 1.97
CA PRO A 116 8.07 -17.86 0.79
C PRO A 116 7.02 -18.37 -0.20
N GLU A 117 6.91 -19.67 -0.37
CA GLU A 117 5.98 -20.31 -1.31
C GLU A 117 4.50 -20.19 -0.93
N LYS A 118 4.22 -19.77 0.31
CA LYS A 118 2.85 -19.52 0.80
C LYS A 118 2.45 -18.06 0.74
N LEU A 119 3.37 -17.16 0.37
CA LEU A 119 3.10 -15.75 0.31
C LEU A 119 2.53 -15.35 -1.04
N PHE A 120 1.62 -14.39 -1.00
CA PHE A 120 1.07 -13.70 -2.16
C PHE A 120 1.45 -12.24 -2.10
N SER A 121 1.63 -11.62 -3.26
CA SER A 121 1.70 -10.18 -3.33
C SER A 121 0.78 -9.63 -4.41
N TRP A 122 0.36 -8.40 -4.21
CA TRP A 122 -0.33 -7.62 -5.23
C TRP A 122 0.01 -6.16 -5.11
N ASP A 123 0.04 -5.49 -6.27
CA ASP A 123 0.19 -4.05 -6.37
C ASP A 123 -1.18 -3.42 -6.58
N THR A 124 -1.57 -2.51 -5.72
CA THR A 124 -2.76 -1.68 -5.85
C THR A 124 -2.38 -0.29 -6.29
N PHE A 125 -2.73 0.08 -7.51
CA PHE A 125 -2.49 1.41 -8.06
C PHE A 125 -3.75 2.26 -7.93
N LEU A 126 -3.62 3.43 -7.33
CA LEU A 126 -4.66 4.44 -7.27
C LEU A 126 -4.44 5.47 -8.37
N TYR A 127 -5.45 5.72 -9.19
CA TYR A 127 -5.37 6.66 -10.31
C TYR A 127 -6.33 7.81 -10.17
N HIS A 128 -5.90 9.00 -10.61
CA HIS A 128 -6.76 10.11 -10.98
C HIS A 128 -6.61 10.34 -12.50
N GLY A 129 -7.63 9.96 -13.28
CA GLY A 129 -7.48 9.91 -14.74
C GLY A 129 -6.33 8.97 -15.15
N ASN A 130 -5.32 9.51 -15.82
CA ASN A 130 -4.12 8.78 -16.23
C ASN A 130 -2.94 8.93 -15.26
N GLN A 131 -3.08 9.74 -14.23
CA GLN A 131 -2.03 9.97 -13.24
C GLN A 131 -2.09 8.92 -12.14
N VAL A 132 -0.95 8.33 -11.80
CA VAL A 132 -0.82 7.48 -10.61
C VAL A 132 -0.70 8.37 -9.39
N LEU A 133 -1.65 8.26 -8.46
CA LEU A 133 -1.61 8.96 -7.18
C LEU A 133 -0.78 8.21 -6.14
N ALA A 134 -0.84 6.91 -6.15
CA ALA A 134 -0.11 6.06 -5.22
C ALA A 134 -0.06 4.61 -5.71
N VAL A 135 0.90 3.86 -5.22
CA VAL A 135 0.94 2.41 -5.32
C VAL A 135 1.13 1.80 -3.94
N THR A 136 0.42 0.73 -3.65
CA THR A 136 0.64 -0.09 -2.46
C THR A 136 0.96 -1.51 -2.90
N THR A 137 2.12 -2.01 -2.50
CA THR A 137 2.46 -3.43 -2.60
C THR A 137 2.08 -4.10 -1.29
N THR A 138 1.19 -5.06 -1.35
CA THR A 138 0.79 -5.87 -0.21
C THR A 138 1.39 -7.25 -0.32
N VAL A 139 2.03 -7.72 0.76
CA VAL A 139 2.51 -9.10 0.91
C VAL A 139 1.69 -9.75 2.01
N SER A 140 1.07 -10.88 1.71
CA SER A 140 0.14 -11.55 2.61
C SER A 140 0.32 -13.07 2.62
N MET A 141 0.03 -13.68 3.76
CA MET A 141 -0.20 -15.11 3.86
C MET A 141 -1.71 -15.35 4.01
N PRO A 142 -2.39 -15.80 2.96
CA PRO A 142 -3.82 -16.04 3.03
C PRO A 142 -4.12 -17.20 3.99
N LYS A 143 -5.03 -16.99 4.94
CA LYS A 143 -5.46 -18.01 5.91
C LYS A 143 -6.28 -19.11 5.25
N GLU A 144 -7.01 -18.76 4.22
CA GLU A 144 -7.82 -19.67 3.42
C GLU A 144 -7.17 -19.77 2.04
N ASN A 145 -6.40 -20.65 1.72
CA ASN A 145 -5.69 -20.96 0.47
C ASN A 145 -6.11 -20.20 -0.84
N ARG A 146 -6.90 -19.12 -0.72
CA ARG A 146 -7.42 -18.30 -1.83
C ARG A 146 -7.43 -16.82 -1.45
N PRO A 147 -6.59 -15.98 -2.04
CA PRO A 147 -6.72 -14.55 -1.92
C PRO A 147 -8.02 -14.10 -2.60
N PHE A 148 -8.74 -13.15 -2.00
CA PHE A 148 -9.92 -12.55 -2.60
C PHE A 148 -9.96 -11.05 -2.37
N ILE A 149 -10.61 -10.34 -3.26
CA ILE A 149 -10.86 -8.91 -3.18
C ILE A 149 -12.36 -8.72 -3.24
N THR A 150 -12.91 -8.01 -2.26
CA THR A 150 -14.32 -7.62 -2.26
C THR A 150 -14.43 -6.17 -2.69
N LEU A 151 -15.23 -5.92 -3.71
CA LEU A 151 -15.62 -4.58 -4.15
C LEU A 151 -17.07 -4.37 -3.75
N GLU A 152 -17.34 -3.33 -2.95
CA GLU A 152 -18.70 -2.90 -2.59
C GLU A 152 -19.06 -1.65 -3.38
N PHE A 153 -20.26 -1.62 -3.96
CA PHE A 153 -20.78 -0.52 -4.77
C PHE A 153 -21.89 0.22 -4.06
#